data_67b64a941cdcca3d9a57272b073a5357
#
_entry.id   67b64a941cdcca3d9a57272b073a5357
#
_cell.length_a   1.000
_cell.length_b   1.000
_cell.length_c   1.000
_cell.angle_alpha   90.00
_cell.angle_beta   90.00
_cell.angle_gamma   90.00
#
_symmetry.space_group_name_H-M   'P 1'
#
loop_
_entity.id
_entity.type
_entity.pdbx_description
1 polymer ?
#
loop_
_entity_poly.entity_id
_entity_poly.type
_entity_poly.pdbx_seq_one_letter_code
_entity_poly.pdbx_strand_id
1 'polypeptide(L)'
;ALKTNKVVTITLNPALDLTGSLDALKVGSVSLVAQSSLHAAGKGVNVAKVLSDLGADVTVTGFLGKDNPELFHQLFTEIGVKNEFVEVEGATRINVKLVEADGQVSDINFPGVQVTAEEIARFEETLFRLSDTHDYFVIAGSLPGGVTAEQCAAWIEKLHQQGKKVLFDSSKAA
;
A
#
# COMPACT_ATOMS: atom_id res chain seq x y z
N ALA A 1 8.93 18.22 -26.14
CA ALA A 1 8.68 18.09 -24.71
C ALA A 1 8.56 16.62 -24.35
N LEU A 2 9.18 16.25 -23.25
CA LEU A 2 9.08 14.90 -22.77
C LEU A 2 7.67 14.66 -22.25
N LYS A 3 7.04 13.59 -22.70
CA LYS A 3 5.75 13.21 -22.19
C LYS A 3 5.94 12.63 -20.80
N THR A 4 5.27 13.20 -19.83
CA THR A 4 5.25 12.64 -18.49
C THR A 4 4.36 11.42 -18.50
N ASN A 5 4.89 10.27 -18.09
CA ASN A 5 4.09 9.07 -17.99
C ASN A 5 3.16 9.17 -16.79
N LYS A 6 1.88 8.93 -17.03
CA LYS A 6 0.84 8.94 -16.01
C LYS A 6 0.63 7.50 -15.54
N VAL A 7 0.91 7.27 -14.28
CA VAL A 7 0.89 5.93 -13.69
C VAL A 7 -0.04 5.91 -12.48
N VAL A 8 -0.85 4.88 -12.37
CA VAL A 8 -1.63 4.58 -11.16
C VAL A 8 -0.93 3.46 -10.42
N THR A 9 -0.59 3.68 -9.16
CA THR A 9 -0.15 2.59 -8.29
C THR A 9 -1.28 2.21 -7.36
N ILE A 10 -1.50 0.91 -7.22
CA ILE A 10 -2.59 0.35 -6.43
C ILE A 10 -2.00 -0.42 -5.27
N THR A 11 -2.32 0.01 -4.06
CA THR A 11 -1.92 -0.65 -2.82
C THR A 11 -3.20 -1.06 -2.09
N LEU A 12 -3.56 -2.33 -2.22
CA LEU A 12 -4.82 -2.81 -1.66
C LEU A 12 -4.76 -3.04 -0.15
N ASN A 13 -3.56 -3.28 0.38
CA ASN A 13 -3.38 -3.59 1.79
C ASN A 13 -2.17 -2.86 2.37
N PRO A 14 -2.23 -1.53 2.45
CA PRO A 14 -1.13 -0.75 3.00
C PRO A 14 -0.93 -1.04 4.49
N ALA A 15 0.19 -0.59 5.02
CA ALA A 15 0.53 -0.76 6.42
C ALA A 15 1.26 0.46 6.95
N LEU A 16 1.15 0.70 8.24
CA LEU A 16 2.08 1.54 8.96
C LEU A 16 3.16 0.62 9.52
N ASP A 17 4.41 0.90 9.24
CA ASP A 17 5.53 0.09 9.73
C ASP A 17 6.11 0.74 10.98
N LEU A 18 5.95 0.05 12.11
CA LEU A 18 6.55 0.46 13.39
C LEU A 18 7.85 -0.32 13.57
N THR A 19 8.97 0.40 13.49
CA THR A 19 10.28 -0.21 13.66
C THR A 19 10.83 0.16 15.03
N GLY A 20 11.30 -0.82 15.78
CA GLY A 20 11.93 -0.61 17.08
C GLY A 20 13.29 -1.27 17.14
N SER A 21 14.23 -0.62 17.81
CA SER A 21 15.55 -1.20 18.09
C SER A 21 15.70 -1.45 19.59
N LEU A 22 16.27 -2.60 19.92
CA LEU A 22 16.47 -3.01 21.30
C LEU A 22 17.71 -3.93 21.39
N ASP A 23 18.21 -4.17 22.61
CA ASP A 23 19.37 -5.03 22.78
C ASP A 23 19.08 -6.47 22.41
N ALA A 24 18.06 -7.05 23.01
CA ALA A 24 17.67 -8.43 22.78
C ALA A 24 16.20 -8.63 23.12
N LEU A 25 15.51 -9.38 22.28
CA LEU A 25 14.12 -9.74 22.51
C LEU A 25 14.06 -11.06 23.26
N LYS A 26 13.40 -11.05 24.41
CA LYS A 26 13.20 -12.26 25.21
C LYS A 26 11.73 -12.58 25.28
N VAL A 27 11.36 -13.72 24.74
CA VAL A 27 9.98 -14.20 24.77
C VAL A 27 9.55 -14.42 26.22
N GLY A 28 8.36 -13.97 26.55
CA GLY A 28 7.78 -14.14 27.88
C GLY A 28 8.21 -13.10 28.90
N SER A 29 8.92 -12.07 28.48
CA SER A 29 9.35 -11.00 29.38
C SER A 29 9.10 -9.63 28.75
N VAL A 30 9.26 -8.58 29.54
CA VAL A 30 9.15 -7.20 29.05
C VAL A 30 10.47 -6.79 28.43
N SER A 31 10.40 -6.34 27.18
CA SER A 31 11.56 -5.78 26.49
C SER A 31 11.32 -4.31 26.23
N LEU A 32 12.32 -3.49 26.47
CA LEU A 32 12.22 -2.05 26.28
C LEU A 32 12.90 -1.65 24.97
N VAL A 33 12.15 -1.00 24.10
CA VAL A 33 12.66 -0.50 22.83
C VAL A 33 13.39 0.83 23.09
N ALA A 34 14.60 0.95 22.59
CA ALA A 34 15.42 2.14 22.77
C ALA A 34 15.04 3.26 21.81
N GLN A 35 14.77 2.91 20.54
CA GLN A 35 14.38 3.87 19.50
C GLN A 35 13.30 3.26 18.64
N SER A 36 12.38 4.11 18.16
CA SER A 36 11.30 3.64 17.30
C SER A 36 10.98 4.69 16.24
N SER A 37 10.39 4.20 15.15
CA SER A 37 9.88 5.06 14.09
C SER A 37 8.62 4.43 13.50
N LEU A 38 7.73 5.26 12.98
CA LEU A 38 6.48 4.83 12.37
C LEU A 38 6.39 5.45 10.98
N HIS A 39 6.25 4.61 9.95
CA HIS A 39 6.21 5.07 8.57
C HIS A 39 5.03 4.51 7.82
N ALA A 40 4.48 5.31 6.91
CA ALA A 40 3.52 4.83 5.91
C ALA A 40 4.25 3.90 4.94
N ALA A 41 3.67 2.73 4.68
CA ALA A 41 4.31 1.69 3.89
C ALA A 41 3.31 0.88 3.07
N GLY A 42 3.83 0.01 2.25
CA GLY A 42 3.12 -0.85 1.34
C GLY A 42 3.92 -0.93 0.04
N LYS A 43 3.88 -2.06 -0.63
CA LYS A 43 4.67 -2.22 -1.85
C LYS A 43 4.30 -1.18 -2.92
N GLY A 44 3.01 -0.97 -3.14
CA GLY A 44 2.56 0.02 -4.12
C GLY A 44 2.93 1.45 -3.72
N VAL A 45 2.89 1.75 -2.43
CA VAL A 45 3.31 3.05 -1.91
C VAL A 45 4.80 3.26 -2.16
N ASN A 46 5.61 2.22 -1.95
CA ASN A 46 7.05 2.30 -2.21
C ASN A 46 7.33 2.49 -3.70
N VAL A 47 6.59 1.81 -4.56
CA VAL A 47 6.69 1.98 -6.01
C VAL A 47 6.33 3.41 -6.41
N ALA A 48 5.26 3.96 -5.84
CA ALA A 48 4.84 5.33 -6.11
C ALA A 48 5.95 6.34 -5.79
N LYS A 49 6.62 6.12 -4.66
CA LYS A 49 7.73 6.98 -4.23
C LYS A 49 8.87 6.95 -5.25
N VAL A 50 9.26 5.76 -5.69
CA VAL A 50 10.33 5.60 -6.68
C VAL A 50 9.94 6.24 -8.01
N LEU A 51 8.73 5.98 -8.49
CA LEU A 51 8.27 6.54 -9.77
C LEU A 51 8.17 8.05 -9.73
N SER A 52 7.71 8.61 -8.61
CA SER A 52 7.64 10.06 -8.44
C SER A 52 9.05 10.66 -8.47
N ASP A 53 10.01 10.02 -7.81
CA ASP A 53 11.41 10.47 -7.83
C ASP A 53 11.99 10.45 -9.24
N LEU A 54 11.53 9.54 -10.09
CA LEU A 54 11.96 9.42 -11.47
C LEU A 54 11.22 10.37 -12.41
N GLY A 55 10.32 11.17 -11.90
CA GLY A 55 9.61 12.19 -12.69
C GLY A 55 8.29 11.76 -13.29
N ALA A 56 7.77 10.58 -12.94
CA ALA A 56 6.46 10.18 -13.41
C ALA A 56 5.34 10.96 -12.71
N ASP A 57 4.22 11.12 -13.39
CA ASP A 57 3.00 11.68 -12.81
C ASP A 57 2.22 10.54 -12.18
N VAL A 58 2.27 10.44 -10.86
CA VAL A 58 1.76 9.28 -10.13
C VAL A 58 0.48 9.61 -9.40
N THR A 59 -0.51 8.74 -9.57
CA THR A 59 -1.73 8.72 -8.77
C THR A 59 -1.73 7.43 -7.96
N VAL A 60 -2.01 7.54 -6.67
CA VAL A 60 -2.05 6.39 -5.77
C VAL A 60 -3.50 6.07 -5.42
N THR A 61 -3.83 4.79 -5.37
CA THR A 61 -5.15 4.33 -4.95
C THR A 61 -5.04 2.99 -4.23
N GLY A 62 -6.14 2.58 -3.64
CA GLY A 62 -6.25 1.39 -2.82
C GLY A 62 -7.23 1.64 -1.69
N PHE A 63 -7.07 0.90 -0.60
CA PHE A 63 -7.91 1.05 0.59
C PHE A 63 -7.09 1.60 1.74
N LEU A 64 -7.63 2.60 2.43
CA LEU A 64 -6.96 3.23 3.56
C LEU A 64 -7.93 3.34 4.71
N GLY A 65 -7.56 2.85 5.89
CA GLY A 65 -8.40 2.95 7.07
C GLY A 65 -8.63 4.39 7.47
N LYS A 66 -9.87 4.76 7.71
CA LYS A 66 -10.22 6.15 8.03
C LYS A 66 -9.75 6.60 9.40
N ASP A 67 -9.40 5.65 10.29
CA ASP A 67 -9.05 5.98 11.67
C ASP A 67 -7.61 6.50 11.81
N ASN A 68 -6.71 6.16 10.88
CA ASN A 68 -5.29 6.53 11.01
C ASN A 68 -4.61 6.84 9.66
N PRO A 69 -5.19 7.74 8.82
CA PRO A 69 -4.64 8.00 7.48
C PRO A 69 -3.54 9.07 7.43
N GLU A 70 -3.25 9.75 8.55
CA GLU A 70 -2.47 10.99 8.55
C GLU A 70 -1.08 10.85 7.96
N LEU A 71 -0.34 9.80 8.33
CA LEU A 71 1.01 9.60 7.81
C LEU A 71 1.02 9.29 6.30
N PHE A 72 -0.04 8.66 5.80
CA PHE A 72 -0.18 8.44 4.36
C PHE A 72 -0.43 9.74 3.63
N HIS A 73 -1.34 10.57 4.13
CA HIS A 73 -1.62 11.89 3.53
C HIS A 73 -0.36 12.74 3.51
N GLN A 74 0.38 12.74 4.60
CA GLN A 74 1.62 13.49 4.72
C GLN A 74 2.66 13.01 3.70
N LEU A 75 2.82 11.69 3.58
CA LEU A 75 3.75 11.11 2.61
C LEU A 75 3.35 11.48 1.17
N PHE A 76 2.08 11.35 0.83
CA PHE A 76 1.63 11.64 -0.53
C PHE A 76 1.86 13.10 -0.90
N THR A 77 1.66 14.00 0.04
CA THR A 77 1.98 15.43 -0.17
C THR A 77 3.48 15.63 -0.37
N GLU A 78 4.30 14.99 0.45
CA GLU A 78 5.75 15.12 0.37
C GLU A 78 6.32 14.63 -0.95
N ILE A 79 5.82 13.50 -1.45
CA ILE A 79 6.34 12.94 -2.72
C ILE A 79 5.61 13.47 -3.95
N GLY A 80 4.60 14.32 -3.76
CA GLY A 80 3.94 15.00 -4.87
C GLY A 80 3.04 14.11 -5.72
N VAL A 81 2.41 13.09 -5.13
CA VAL A 81 1.51 12.21 -5.85
C VAL A 81 0.06 12.59 -5.57
N LYS A 82 -0.82 12.24 -6.51
CA LYS A 82 -2.24 12.49 -6.37
C LYS A 82 -2.87 11.33 -5.59
N ASN A 83 -3.60 11.65 -4.53
CA ASN A 83 -4.20 10.65 -3.66
C ASN A 83 -5.65 10.38 -4.07
N GLU A 84 -5.92 9.15 -4.50
CA GLU A 84 -7.24 8.65 -4.84
C GLU A 84 -7.57 7.39 -4.05
N PHE A 85 -7.02 7.26 -2.86
CA PHE A 85 -7.35 6.12 -1.98
C PHE A 85 -8.82 6.19 -1.56
N VAL A 86 -9.42 5.03 -1.45
CA VAL A 86 -10.77 4.88 -0.89
C VAL A 86 -10.62 4.69 0.61
N GLU A 87 -11.23 5.59 1.40
CA GLU A 87 -11.23 5.42 2.85
C GLU A 87 -12.27 4.40 3.24
N VAL A 88 -11.86 3.47 4.10
CA VAL A 88 -12.70 2.37 4.55
C VAL A 88 -12.80 2.39 6.07
N GLU A 89 -13.80 1.71 6.61
CA GLU A 89 -13.98 1.63 8.05
C GLU A 89 -12.80 0.93 8.70
N GLY A 90 -12.40 1.43 9.86
CA GLY A 90 -11.34 0.87 10.68
C GLY A 90 -10.00 1.55 10.48
N ALA A 91 -8.97 0.89 10.97
CA ALA A 91 -7.61 1.40 10.94
C ALA A 91 -6.75 0.59 9.98
N THR A 92 -5.87 1.26 9.25
CA THR A 92 -4.83 0.59 8.50
C THR A 92 -3.92 -0.16 9.50
N ARG A 93 -3.54 -1.38 9.15
CA ARG A 93 -2.74 -2.24 10.03
C ARG A 93 -1.39 -1.61 10.35
N ILE A 94 -0.86 -1.99 11.52
CA ILE A 94 0.49 -1.62 11.92
C ILE A 94 1.30 -2.92 11.95
N ASN A 95 2.36 -2.99 11.16
CA ASN A 95 3.31 -4.10 11.19
C ASN A 95 4.49 -3.67 12.04
N VAL A 96 5.02 -4.59 12.84
CA VAL A 96 6.11 -4.30 13.77
C VAL A 96 7.37 -5.01 13.31
N LYS A 97 8.46 -4.25 13.25
CA LYS A 97 9.79 -4.78 12.95
C LYS A 97 10.69 -4.47 14.13
N LEU A 98 11.27 -5.49 14.74
CA LEU A 98 12.18 -5.35 15.88
C LEU A 98 13.58 -5.74 15.44
N VAL A 99 14.53 -4.85 15.65
CA VAL A 99 15.94 -5.05 15.28
C VAL A 99 16.76 -5.13 16.55
N GLU A 100 17.41 -6.26 16.75
CA GLU A 100 18.27 -6.48 17.92
C GLU A 100 19.69 -6.00 17.66
N ALA A 101 20.43 -5.77 18.73
CA ALA A 101 21.80 -5.25 18.65
C ALA A 101 22.73 -6.14 17.82
N ASP A 102 22.48 -7.45 17.80
CA ASP A 102 23.27 -8.39 17.00
C ASP A 102 22.87 -8.45 15.53
N GLY A 103 21.88 -7.64 15.12
CA GLY A 103 21.40 -7.59 13.75
C GLY A 103 20.22 -8.52 13.45
N GLN A 104 19.78 -9.31 14.43
CA GLN A 104 18.60 -10.18 14.21
C GLN A 104 17.35 -9.32 14.08
N VAL A 105 16.52 -9.63 13.09
CA VAL A 105 15.29 -8.90 12.82
C VAL A 105 14.10 -9.82 13.00
N SER A 106 13.10 -9.35 13.74
CA SER A 106 11.84 -10.05 13.92
C SER A 106 10.71 -9.19 13.34
N ASP A 107 9.92 -9.77 12.45
CA ASP A 107 8.76 -9.10 11.86
C ASP A 107 7.48 -9.70 12.44
N ILE A 108 6.61 -8.82 12.95
CA ILE A 108 5.30 -9.23 13.46
C ILE A 108 4.27 -8.49 12.63
N ASN A 109 3.60 -9.23 11.75
CA ASN A 109 2.64 -8.66 10.82
C ASN A 109 1.22 -8.87 11.30
N PHE A 110 0.40 -7.83 11.13
CA PHE A 110 -0.99 -7.85 11.55
C PHE A 110 -1.90 -7.92 10.33
N PRO A 111 -3.12 -8.46 10.48
CA PRO A 111 -4.08 -8.49 9.38
C PRO A 111 -4.52 -7.08 9.02
N GLY A 112 -4.82 -6.87 7.75
CA GLY A 112 -5.31 -5.59 7.26
C GLY A 112 -6.78 -5.38 7.57
N VAL A 113 -7.32 -4.32 6.98
CA VAL A 113 -8.74 -4.00 7.10
C VAL A 113 -9.59 -5.10 6.45
N GLN A 114 -10.84 -5.22 6.91
CA GLN A 114 -11.86 -6.04 6.26
C GLN A 114 -12.66 -5.10 5.37
N VAL A 115 -12.59 -5.33 4.08
CA VAL A 115 -13.22 -4.45 3.09
C VAL A 115 -14.61 -4.99 2.75
N THR A 116 -15.61 -4.13 2.77
CA THR A 116 -16.99 -4.51 2.46
C THR A 116 -17.23 -4.46 0.95
N ALA A 117 -18.32 -5.11 0.51
CA ALA A 117 -18.72 -5.08 -0.89
C ALA A 117 -18.96 -3.66 -1.39
N GLU A 118 -19.52 -2.79 -0.55
CA GLU A 118 -19.75 -1.39 -0.89
C GLU A 118 -18.42 -0.64 -1.08
N GLU A 119 -17.45 -0.90 -0.21
CA GLU A 119 -16.14 -0.28 -0.30
C GLU A 119 -15.39 -0.76 -1.54
N ILE A 120 -15.53 -2.04 -1.89
CA ILE A 120 -14.99 -2.57 -3.14
C ILE A 120 -15.61 -1.88 -4.34
N ALA A 121 -16.93 -1.67 -4.31
CA ALA A 121 -17.61 -0.99 -5.40
C ALA A 121 -17.10 0.45 -5.58
N ARG A 122 -16.85 1.16 -4.49
CA ARG A 122 -16.26 2.51 -4.54
C ARG A 122 -14.85 2.48 -5.12
N PHE A 123 -14.06 1.47 -4.76
CA PHE A 123 -12.74 1.31 -5.33
C PHE A 123 -12.81 1.03 -6.84
N GLU A 124 -13.70 0.15 -7.26
CA GLU A 124 -13.87 -0.16 -8.69
C GLU A 124 -14.27 1.08 -9.48
N GLU A 125 -15.18 1.88 -8.93
CA GLU A 125 -15.56 3.14 -9.56
C GLU A 125 -14.36 4.07 -9.72
N THR A 126 -13.54 4.19 -8.69
CA THR A 126 -12.33 5.00 -8.74
C THR A 126 -11.34 4.47 -9.77
N LEU A 127 -11.11 3.15 -9.75
CA LEU A 127 -10.14 2.52 -10.64
C LEU A 127 -10.52 2.73 -12.11
N PHE A 128 -11.78 2.51 -12.45
CA PHE A 128 -12.19 2.61 -13.84
C PHE A 128 -12.41 4.05 -14.30
N ARG A 129 -12.64 4.97 -13.36
CA ARG A 129 -12.57 6.40 -13.69
C ARG A 129 -11.13 6.81 -14.01
N LEU A 130 -10.16 6.33 -13.23
CA LEU A 130 -8.76 6.61 -13.48
C LEU A 130 -8.29 5.99 -14.79
N SER A 131 -8.86 4.88 -15.22
CA SER A 131 -8.50 4.25 -16.49
C SER A 131 -8.83 5.13 -17.70
N ASP A 132 -9.74 6.09 -17.55
CA ASP A 132 -10.06 7.01 -18.64
C ASP A 132 -8.90 7.96 -18.96
N THR A 133 -8.05 8.21 -18.00
CA THR A 133 -6.96 9.20 -18.13
C THR A 133 -5.57 8.63 -17.92
N HIS A 134 -5.45 7.34 -17.63
CA HIS A 134 -4.16 6.70 -17.35
C HIS A 134 -4.04 5.42 -18.18
N ASP A 135 -2.80 5.12 -18.61
CA ASP A 135 -2.52 3.94 -19.41
C ASP A 135 -1.69 2.89 -18.67
N TYR A 136 -1.02 3.27 -17.58
CA TYR A 136 -0.12 2.40 -16.85
C TYR A 136 -0.61 2.18 -15.43
N PHE A 137 -0.68 0.91 -15.02
CA PHE A 137 -1.16 0.52 -13.69
C PHE A 137 -0.19 -0.45 -13.06
N VAL A 138 0.13 -0.21 -11.80
CA VAL A 138 0.97 -1.12 -11.00
C VAL A 138 0.14 -1.59 -9.82
N ILE A 139 -0.05 -2.89 -9.69
CA ILE A 139 -0.74 -3.48 -8.53
C ILE A 139 0.31 -4.25 -7.75
N ALA A 140 0.55 -3.87 -6.51
CA ALA A 140 1.60 -4.47 -5.70
C ALA A 140 1.16 -4.68 -4.27
N GLY A 141 1.65 -5.75 -3.67
CA GLY A 141 1.41 -6.09 -2.28
C GLY A 141 0.35 -7.16 -2.10
N SER A 142 -0.01 -7.39 -0.83
CA SER A 142 -0.97 -8.43 -0.45
C SER A 142 -2.41 -7.93 -0.60
N LEU A 143 -3.35 -8.84 -0.41
CA LEU A 143 -4.77 -8.52 -0.45
C LEU A 143 -5.30 -8.32 0.97
N PRO A 144 -6.20 -7.36 1.18
CA PRO A 144 -6.89 -7.23 2.47
C PRO A 144 -8.01 -8.25 2.58
N GLY A 145 -8.57 -8.40 3.77
CA GLY A 145 -9.76 -9.22 3.93
C GLY A 145 -10.92 -8.68 3.11
N GLY A 146 -11.67 -9.56 2.51
CA GLY A 146 -12.81 -9.20 1.68
C GLY A 146 -12.51 -9.05 0.19
N VAL A 147 -11.24 -8.98 -0.19
CA VAL A 147 -10.83 -8.91 -1.59
C VAL A 147 -10.19 -10.23 -1.98
N THR A 148 -10.72 -10.86 -3.02
CA THR A 148 -10.23 -12.16 -3.48
C THR A 148 -9.24 -12.00 -4.62
N ALA A 149 -8.42 -13.04 -4.82
CA ALA A 149 -7.51 -13.08 -5.97
C ALA A 149 -8.29 -13.04 -7.28
N GLU A 150 -9.48 -13.64 -7.31
CA GLU A 150 -10.35 -13.64 -8.48
C GLU A 150 -10.84 -12.23 -8.82
N GLN A 151 -11.19 -11.45 -7.80
CA GLN A 151 -11.57 -10.05 -8.02
C GLN A 151 -10.40 -9.25 -8.61
N CYS A 152 -9.22 -9.44 -8.04
CA CYS A 152 -8.01 -8.76 -8.53
C CYS A 152 -7.73 -9.14 -9.99
N ALA A 153 -7.82 -10.44 -10.31
CA ALA A 153 -7.63 -10.91 -11.68
C ALA A 153 -8.66 -10.30 -12.65
N ALA A 154 -9.91 -10.15 -12.19
CA ALA A 154 -10.95 -9.53 -13.00
C ALA A 154 -10.64 -8.06 -13.30
N TRP A 155 -10.13 -7.33 -12.34
CA TRP A 155 -9.71 -5.93 -12.56
C TRP A 155 -8.59 -5.85 -13.59
N ILE A 156 -7.59 -6.71 -13.47
CA ILE A 156 -6.47 -6.76 -14.41
C ILE A 156 -6.96 -7.08 -15.82
N GLU A 157 -7.84 -8.06 -15.94
CA GLU A 157 -8.40 -8.47 -17.23
C GLU A 157 -9.16 -7.32 -17.88
N LYS A 158 -9.98 -6.61 -17.10
CA LYS A 158 -10.74 -5.48 -17.62
C LYS A 158 -9.83 -4.35 -18.09
N LEU A 159 -8.76 -4.07 -17.34
CA LEU A 159 -7.78 -3.06 -17.75
C LEU A 159 -7.08 -3.49 -19.05
N HIS A 160 -6.70 -4.76 -19.17
CA HIS A 160 -6.12 -5.29 -20.40
C HIS A 160 -7.07 -5.15 -21.60
N GLN A 161 -8.34 -5.43 -21.40
CA GLN A 161 -9.36 -5.27 -22.46
C GLN A 161 -9.49 -3.82 -22.91
N GLN A 162 -9.19 -2.86 -22.04
CA GLN A 162 -9.16 -1.45 -22.36
C GLN A 162 -7.82 -0.98 -22.94
N GLY A 163 -6.91 -1.91 -23.22
CA GLY A 163 -5.61 -1.59 -23.78
C GLY A 163 -4.60 -1.03 -22.80
N LYS A 164 -4.86 -1.18 -21.49
CA LYS A 164 -3.95 -0.66 -20.46
C LYS A 164 -2.80 -1.61 -20.22
N LYS A 165 -1.68 -1.06 -19.76
CA LYS A 165 -0.51 -1.84 -19.37
C LYS A 165 -0.54 -2.01 -17.86
N VAL A 166 -0.51 -3.26 -17.41
CA VAL A 166 -0.62 -3.58 -15.99
C VAL A 166 0.61 -4.40 -15.56
N LEU A 167 1.32 -3.90 -14.57
CA LEU A 167 2.36 -4.65 -13.89
C LEU A 167 1.78 -5.14 -12.57
N PHE A 168 1.78 -6.44 -12.38
CA PHE A 168 1.25 -7.04 -11.17
C PHE A 168 2.39 -7.70 -10.40
N ASP A 169 2.66 -7.22 -9.20
CA ASP A 169 3.65 -7.79 -8.30
C ASP A 169 2.96 -8.26 -7.04
N SER A 170 2.63 -9.55 -7.02
CA SER A 170 2.04 -10.17 -5.85
C SER A 170 3.11 -10.37 -4.80
N SER A 171 2.87 -9.82 -3.62
CA SER A 171 3.70 -10.15 -2.50
C SER A 171 3.32 -11.50 -1.95
N LYS A 172 3.20 -12.46 -2.76
CA LYS A 172 2.84 -13.69 -2.43
C LYS A 172 3.38 -14.15 -1.15
N ALA A 173 2.60 -14.08 -0.19
CA ALA A 173 2.92 -14.82 0.95
C ALA A 173 2.80 -16.25 0.50
N ALA A 174 3.82 -16.84 0.31
CA ALA A 174 3.81 -18.22 -0.14
C ALA A 174 3.00 -19.07 0.81
#